data_090ec5fe57893f619562a13ea14838f5
#
_entry.id   090ec5fe57893f619562a13ea14838f5
#
_cell.length_a   1.000
_cell.length_b   1.000
_cell.length_c   1.000
_cell.angle_alpha   90.00
_cell.angle_beta   90.00
_cell.angle_gamma   90.00
#
_symmetry.space_group_name_H-M   'P 1'
#
loop_
_entity.id
_entity.type
_entity.pdbx_description
1 polymer ?
#
loop_
_entity_poly.entity_id
_entity_poly.type
_entity_poly.pdbx_seq_one_letter_code
_entity_poly.pdbx_strand_id
1 'polypeptide(L)'
;MFSTNRGAARLLIVVVIGLILLKVAVSWLTGSISILAQAADSLLDLFAGIITFSAIRIAAKPADEEHPYGHGKVEDIAGAVQGILIAIAGGLIIYSSIHRIIEGTSIELAEAGIGVMLVSIVVSIFLSRHLLKVSRATDSVALEANARNIAADVYSALAVLVGLVMVRLTGLSIIDPIIAIGVAIYILKMAYDTIRKPLSGLVDTKLSPSQETVIKSCLISYGQQVVNFHALRTRRAGNQRYIDLHLVMNGDISLQQAHEICDQIEAEIQTGLPQSSVTIHIEPCSDECEQCSVVCSRRQTK
;
A
#
# COMPACT_ATOMS: atom_id res chain seq x y z
N MET A 1 -10.85 -6.48 16.79
CA MET A 1 -10.69 -5.02 16.97
C MET A 1 -9.51 -4.48 16.12
N PHE A 2 -8.38 -5.18 16.01
CA PHE A 2 -7.19 -4.75 15.25
C PHE A 2 -7.06 -5.32 13.84
N SER A 3 -8.05 -6.04 13.35
CA SER A 3 -8.09 -6.63 11.99
C SER A 3 -8.65 -5.70 10.92
N THR A 4 -9.13 -4.51 11.29
CA THR A 4 -9.63 -3.49 10.38
C THR A 4 -8.55 -2.42 10.15
N ASN A 5 -8.58 -1.71 9.01
CA ASN A 5 -7.64 -0.61 8.71
C ASN A 5 -7.56 0.41 9.85
N ARG A 6 -8.71 0.88 10.34
CA ARG A 6 -8.78 1.85 11.44
C ARG A 6 -8.24 1.27 12.74
N GLY A 7 -8.49 0.00 13.02
CA GLY A 7 -8.01 -0.68 14.22
C GLY A 7 -6.49 -0.86 14.18
N ALA A 8 -5.94 -1.28 13.05
CA ALA A 8 -4.50 -1.45 12.86
C ALA A 8 -3.75 -0.10 12.93
N ALA A 9 -4.32 0.96 12.32
CA ALA A 9 -3.73 2.30 12.39
C ALA A 9 -3.79 2.90 13.81
N ARG A 10 -4.82 2.58 14.62
CA ARG A 10 -4.83 2.94 16.06
C ARG A 10 -3.78 2.18 16.84
N LEU A 11 -3.63 0.88 16.60
CA LEU A 11 -2.59 0.06 17.24
C LEU A 11 -1.20 0.62 16.95
N LEU A 12 -0.93 1.00 15.69
CA LEU A 12 0.29 1.68 15.28
C LEU A 12 0.58 2.90 16.17
N ILE A 13 -0.35 3.83 16.26
CA ILE A 13 -0.18 5.06 17.05
C ILE A 13 0.10 4.73 18.53
N VAL A 14 -0.66 3.81 19.13
CA VAL A 14 -0.49 3.42 20.54
C VAL A 14 0.89 2.79 20.79
N VAL A 15 1.34 1.90 19.89
CA VAL A 15 2.64 1.23 20.03
C VAL A 15 3.79 2.23 19.86
N VAL A 16 3.71 3.13 18.86
CA VAL A 16 4.74 4.14 18.63
C VAL A 16 4.81 5.13 19.80
N ILE A 17 3.68 5.58 20.34
CA ILE A 17 3.67 6.40 21.57
C ILE A 17 4.34 5.65 22.72
N GLY A 18 4.04 4.36 22.91
CA GLY A 18 4.69 3.53 23.93
C GLY A 18 6.21 3.45 23.76
N LEU A 19 6.70 3.32 22.51
CA LEU A 19 8.15 3.33 22.23
C LEU A 19 8.78 4.70 22.51
N ILE A 20 8.11 5.79 22.19
CA ILE A 20 8.57 7.15 22.48
C ILE A 20 8.71 7.33 24.00
N LEU A 21 7.66 7.00 24.75
CA LEU A 21 7.69 7.11 26.23
C LEU A 21 8.80 6.26 26.85
N LEU A 22 9.00 5.03 26.37
CA LEU A 22 10.09 4.17 26.81
C LEU A 22 11.46 4.83 26.57
N LYS A 23 11.70 5.33 25.31
CA LYS A 23 12.96 5.97 24.96
C LYS A 23 13.23 7.24 25.75
N VAL A 24 12.20 8.08 25.93
CA VAL A 24 12.30 9.31 26.74
C VAL A 24 12.62 8.98 28.20
N ALA A 25 11.92 8.00 28.79
CA ALA A 25 12.16 7.60 30.18
C ALA A 25 13.59 7.05 30.38
N VAL A 26 14.06 6.18 29.49
CA VAL A 26 15.42 5.64 29.58
C VAL A 26 16.48 6.73 29.32
N SER A 27 16.24 7.64 28.37
CA SER A 27 17.13 8.79 28.13
C SER A 27 17.25 9.68 29.38
N TRP A 28 16.13 9.95 30.04
CA TRP A 28 16.14 10.76 31.27
C TRP A 28 16.88 10.07 32.41
N LEU A 29 16.70 8.75 32.59
CA LEU A 29 17.38 7.97 33.63
C LEU A 29 18.88 7.81 33.40
N THR A 30 19.31 7.72 32.14
CA THR A 30 20.72 7.46 31.76
C THR A 30 21.49 8.72 31.36
N GLY A 31 20.79 9.85 31.12
CA GLY A 31 21.39 11.07 30.57
C GLY A 31 21.86 10.93 29.11
N SER A 32 21.48 9.84 28.41
CA SER A 32 21.96 9.55 27.07
C SER A 32 21.30 10.38 26.00
N ILE A 33 22.06 11.26 25.36
CA ILE A 33 21.63 12.07 24.20
C ILE A 33 21.32 11.18 22.99
N SER A 34 22.02 10.07 22.81
CA SER A 34 21.78 9.12 21.70
C SER A 34 20.40 8.48 21.79
N ILE A 35 19.92 8.15 23.00
CA ILE A 35 18.57 7.60 23.20
C ILE A 35 17.50 8.70 22.98
N LEU A 36 17.81 9.94 23.35
CA LEU A 36 16.93 11.09 23.08
C LEU A 36 16.78 11.34 21.57
N ALA A 37 17.85 11.23 20.80
CA ALA A 37 17.80 11.30 19.33
C ALA A 37 16.90 10.20 18.74
N GLN A 38 17.04 8.96 19.23
CA GLN A 38 16.14 7.86 18.83
C GLN A 38 14.66 8.10 19.20
N ALA A 39 14.38 8.84 20.27
CA ALA A 39 13.02 9.23 20.62
C ALA A 39 12.48 10.29 19.63
N ALA A 40 13.33 11.21 19.18
CA ALA A 40 12.97 12.20 18.14
C ALA A 40 12.66 11.52 16.78
N ASP A 41 13.44 10.50 16.38
CA ASP A 41 13.14 9.69 15.17
C ASP A 41 11.78 9.00 15.31
N SER A 42 11.48 8.41 16.49
CA SER A 42 10.16 7.81 16.73
C SER A 42 9.01 8.82 16.75
N LEU A 43 9.28 10.10 16.95
CA LEU A 43 8.29 11.16 16.82
C LEU A 43 7.93 11.38 15.33
N LEU A 44 8.89 11.29 14.41
CA LEU A 44 8.62 11.31 12.97
C LEU A 44 7.74 10.12 12.54
N ASP A 45 7.98 8.93 13.11
CA ASP A 45 7.12 7.77 12.88
C ASP A 45 5.69 7.98 13.39
N LEU A 46 5.53 8.69 14.50
CA LEU A 46 4.21 9.06 15.02
C LEU A 46 3.48 9.98 14.02
N PHE A 47 4.15 10.99 13.47
CA PHE A 47 3.57 11.86 12.44
C PHE A 47 3.17 11.05 11.20
N ALA A 48 4.03 10.16 10.73
CA ALA A 48 3.76 9.24 9.63
C ALA A 48 2.53 8.37 9.93
N GLY A 49 2.42 7.85 11.15
CA GLY A 49 1.26 7.08 11.62
C GLY A 49 -0.04 7.89 11.67
N ILE A 50 0.03 9.15 12.10
CA ILE A 50 -1.12 10.08 12.12
C ILE A 50 -1.60 10.39 10.71
N ILE A 51 -0.68 10.62 9.76
CA ILE A 51 -1.00 10.82 8.33
C ILE A 51 -1.74 9.59 7.80
N THR A 52 -1.20 8.38 8.05
CA THR A 52 -1.81 7.11 7.62
C THR A 52 -3.21 6.93 8.22
N PHE A 53 -3.37 7.15 9.53
CA PHE A 53 -4.67 7.05 10.20
C PHE A 53 -5.69 8.04 9.63
N SER A 54 -5.27 9.29 9.41
CA SER A 54 -6.12 10.35 8.86
C SER A 54 -6.53 10.02 7.42
N ALA A 55 -5.60 9.55 6.60
CA ALA A 55 -5.86 9.12 5.22
C ALA A 55 -6.88 8.00 5.15
N ILE A 56 -6.71 6.94 5.96
CA ILE A 56 -7.68 5.82 6.04
C ILE A 56 -9.05 6.30 6.50
N ARG A 57 -9.10 7.27 7.43
CA ARG A 57 -10.36 7.82 7.91
C ARG A 57 -11.07 8.67 6.85
N ILE A 58 -10.33 9.47 6.10
CA ILE A 58 -10.85 10.32 5.02
C ILE A 58 -11.27 9.42 3.84
N ALA A 59 -10.42 8.50 3.41
CA ALA A 59 -10.71 7.59 2.30
C ALA A 59 -11.95 6.71 2.52
N ALA A 60 -12.30 6.46 3.78
CA ALA A 60 -13.50 5.71 4.14
C ALA A 60 -14.80 6.56 4.16
N LYS A 61 -14.73 7.87 3.85
CA LYS A 61 -15.94 8.68 3.66
C LYS A 61 -16.61 8.30 2.33
N PRO A 62 -17.94 8.24 2.29
CA PRO A 62 -18.65 8.03 1.03
C PRO A 62 -18.41 9.19 0.05
N ALA A 63 -18.82 9.01 -1.20
CA ALA A 63 -18.90 10.08 -2.18
C ALA A 63 -19.76 11.23 -1.66
N ASP A 64 -19.36 12.46 -1.99
CA ASP A 64 -20.07 13.71 -1.68
C ASP A 64 -20.14 14.60 -2.94
N GLU A 65 -20.74 15.80 -2.83
CA GLU A 65 -20.91 16.70 -3.96
C GLU A 65 -19.56 17.18 -4.56
N GLU A 66 -18.53 17.36 -3.73
CA GLU A 66 -17.20 17.80 -4.18
C GLU A 66 -16.35 16.62 -4.72
N HIS A 67 -16.62 15.40 -4.21
CA HIS A 67 -15.88 14.18 -4.57
C HIS A 67 -16.84 13.05 -4.98
N PRO A 68 -17.47 13.14 -6.19
CA PRO A 68 -18.47 12.16 -6.65
C PRO A 68 -17.96 10.71 -6.76
N TYR A 69 -16.65 10.52 -6.90
CA TYR A 69 -16.00 9.22 -6.89
C TYR A 69 -15.47 8.81 -5.50
N GLY A 70 -15.82 9.56 -4.44
CA GLY A 70 -15.35 9.31 -3.08
C GLY A 70 -13.90 9.74 -2.85
N HIS A 71 -13.37 9.39 -1.70
CA HIS A 71 -12.09 9.91 -1.18
C HIS A 71 -10.94 8.90 -1.24
N GLY A 72 -11.09 7.80 -1.98
CA GLY A 72 -10.14 6.68 -2.00
C GLY A 72 -8.69 7.08 -2.34
N LYS A 73 -8.49 8.03 -3.27
CA LYS A 73 -7.15 8.51 -3.67
C LYS A 73 -6.34 9.17 -2.54
N VAL A 74 -6.98 9.55 -1.42
CA VAL A 74 -6.27 10.07 -0.23
C VAL A 74 -5.32 9.00 0.36
N GLU A 75 -5.68 7.71 0.29
CA GLU A 75 -4.75 6.63 0.68
C GLU A 75 -3.53 6.56 -0.25
N ASP A 76 -3.72 6.77 -1.56
CA ASP A 76 -2.63 6.78 -2.52
C ASP A 76 -1.67 7.95 -2.27
N ILE A 77 -2.21 9.14 -1.97
CA ILE A 77 -1.38 10.31 -1.60
C ILE A 77 -0.57 10.01 -0.34
N ALA A 78 -1.21 9.49 0.71
CA ALA A 78 -0.51 9.14 1.95
C ALA A 78 0.56 8.06 1.73
N GLY A 79 0.28 7.05 0.91
CA GLY A 79 1.24 6.02 0.54
C GLY A 79 2.44 6.56 -0.23
N ALA A 80 2.24 7.50 -1.15
CA ALA A 80 3.32 8.17 -1.87
C ALA A 80 4.20 9.01 -0.92
N VAL A 81 3.58 9.78 -0.01
CA VAL A 81 4.30 10.56 1.02
C VAL A 81 5.16 9.64 1.89
N GLN A 82 4.62 8.50 2.34
CA GLN A 82 5.39 7.51 3.11
C GLN A 82 6.61 6.99 2.33
N GLY A 83 6.43 6.65 1.06
CA GLY A 83 7.53 6.19 0.23
C GLY A 83 8.63 7.26 0.03
N ILE A 84 8.24 8.53 -0.08
CA ILE A 84 9.20 9.67 -0.14
C ILE A 84 9.96 9.79 1.19
N LEU A 85 9.30 9.65 2.34
CA LEU A 85 9.96 9.68 3.65
C LEU A 85 10.98 8.55 3.78
N ILE A 86 10.65 7.32 3.32
CA ILE A 86 11.59 6.19 3.29
C ILE A 86 12.79 6.52 2.38
N ALA A 87 12.57 7.14 1.21
CA ALA A 87 13.65 7.52 0.30
C ALA A 87 14.58 8.57 0.92
N ILE A 88 14.03 9.57 1.60
CA ILE A 88 14.81 10.59 2.33
C ILE A 88 15.64 9.92 3.42
N ALA A 89 15.05 9.04 4.23
CA ALA A 89 15.77 8.32 5.29
C ALA A 89 16.95 7.49 4.72
N GLY A 90 16.72 6.73 3.64
CA GLY A 90 17.76 5.98 2.95
C GLY A 90 18.88 6.88 2.42
N GLY A 91 18.54 8.03 1.83
CA GLY A 91 19.49 9.03 1.36
C GLY A 91 20.34 9.63 2.49
N LEU A 92 19.73 9.95 3.62
CA LEU A 92 20.40 10.47 4.82
C LEU A 92 21.38 9.42 5.42
N ILE A 93 21.01 8.14 5.42
CA ILE A 93 21.90 7.05 5.87
C ILE A 93 23.14 7.00 4.97
N ILE A 94 22.98 7.07 3.64
CA ILE A 94 24.13 7.08 2.70
C ILE A 94 25.00 8.31 2.96
N TYR A 95 24.39 9.48 3.04
CA TYR A 95 25.13 10.73 3.29
C TYR A 95 25.94 10.66 4.60
N SER A 96 25.30 10.25 5.69
CA SER A 96 25.94 10.10 7.00
C SER A 96 27.07 9.04 6.98
N SER A 97 26.85 7.93 6.28
CA SER A 97 27.86 6.86 6.17
C SER A 97 29.09 7.30 5.38
N ILE A 98 28.90 8.03 4.27
CA ILE A 98 30.01 8.60 3.48
C ILE A 98 30.80 9.61 4.32
N HIS A 99 30.10 10.49 5.05
CA HIS A 99 30.72 11.47 5.92
C HIS A 99 31.59 10.84 7.01
N ARG A 100 31.12 9.74 7.63
CA ARG A 100 31.88 8.95 8.61
C ARG A 100 33.10 8.28 8.01
N ILE A 101 33.05 7.80 6.77
CA ILE A 101 34.22 7.24 6.06
C ILE A 101 35.29 8.33 5.87
N ILE A 102 34.90 9.54 5.54
CA ILE A 102 35.84 10.66 5.27
C ILE A 102 36.44 11.19 6.58
N GLU A 103 35.64 11.37 7.63
CA GLU A 103 36.07 11.96 8.90
C GLU A 103 36.67 10.95 9.90
N GLY A 104 36.46 9.66 9.68
CA GLY A 104 36.96 8.59 10.56
C GLY A 104 36.29 8.54 11.94
N THR A 105 35.05 9.05 12.07
CA THR A 105 34.31 9.07 13.33
C THR A 105 33.67 7.70 13.63
N SER A 106 33.76 7.25 14.90
CA SER A 106 33.13 6.02 15.40
C SER A 106 31.83 6.33 16.16
N ILE A 107 30.89 5.36 16.15
CA ILE A 107 29.66 5.45 16.95
C ILE A 107 29.98 4.96 18.37
N GLU A 108 29.79 5.81 19.37
CA GLU A 108 29.75 5.39 20.76
C GLU A 108 28.29 5.14 21.16
N LEU A 109 27.93 3.87 21.36
CA LEU A 109 26.64 3.49 21.93
C LEU A 109 26.81 3.12 23.40
N ALA A 110 26.08 3.81 24.27
CA ALA A 110 25.94 3.40 25.65
C ALA A 110 25.21 2.05 25.74
N GLU A 111 25.60 1.14 26.64
CA GLU A 111 24.98 -0.19 26.82
C GLU A 111 23.46 -0.13 26.98
N ALA A 112 22.94 0.89 27.70
CA ALA A 112 21.50 1.13 27.85
C ALA A 112 20.82 1.43 26.50
N GLY A 113 21.52 2.08 25.56
CA GLY A 113 21.02 2.34 24.22
C GLY A 113 20.80 1.07 23.39
N ILE A 114 21.68 0.08 23.54
CA ILE A 114 21.57 -1.23 22.88
C ILE A 114 20.30 -1.96 23.35
N GLY A 115 20.03 -1.95 24.65
CA GLY A 115 18.84 -2.59 25.22
C GLY A 115 17.54 -1.99 24.67
N VAL A 116 17.43 -0.66 24.65
CA VAL A 116 16.27 0.05 24.09
C VAL A 116 16.11 -0.23 22.58
N MET A 117 17.23 -0.26 21.83
CA MET A 117 17.22 -0.56 20.40
C MET A 117 16.72 -1.98 20.13
N LEU A 118 17.17 -2.98 20.89
CA LEU A 118 16.69 -4.37 20.73
C LEU A 118 15.20 -4.50 21.00
N VAL A 119 14.69 -3.88 22.09
CA VAL A 119 13.25 -3.86 22.38
C VAL A 119 12.48 -3.19 21.24
N SER A 120 12.97 -2.04 20.75
CA SER A 120 12.34 -1.33 19.63
C SER A 120 12.30 -2.19 18.37
N ILE A 121 13.39 -2.87 18.00
CA ILE A 121 13.46 -3.77 16.84
C ILE A 121 12.40 -4.87 16.96
N VAL A 122 12.33 -5.55 18.09
CA VAL A 122 11.36 -6.65 18.31
C VAL A 122 9.94 -6.15 18.17
N VAL A 123 9.59 -5.07 18.83
CA VAL A 123 8.24 -4.47 18.78
C VAL A 123 7.91 -4.04 17.36
N SER A 124 8.84 -3.38 16.67
CA SER A 124 8.64 -2.89 15.28
C SER A 124 8.50 -4.04 14.29
N ILE A 125 9.20 -5.17 14.45
CA ILE A 125 9.03 -6.36 13.61
C ILE A 125 7.60 -6.90 13.74
N PHE A 126 7.09 -7.07 14.95
CA PHE A 126 5.72 -7.56 15.18
C PHE A 126 4.68 -6.58 14.63
N LEU A 127 4.87 -5.28 14.88
CA LEU A 127 3.98 -4.24 14.39
C LEU A 127 3.95 -4.20 12.86
N SER A 128 5.10 -4.11 12.19
CA SER A 128 5.20 -4.09 10.73
C SER A 128 4.55 -5.33 10.09
N ARG A 129 4.82 -6.53 10.60
CA ARG A 129 4.19 -7.77 10.12
C ARG A 129 2.67 -7.76 10.29
N HIS A 130 2.17 -7.28 11.42
CA HIS A 130 0.73 -7.16 11.67
C HIS A 130 0.09 -6.18 10.70
N LEU A 131 0.67 -5.00 10.52
CA LEU A 131 0.18 -3.98 9.59
C LEU A 131 0.18 -4.50 8.14
N LEU A 132 1.23 -5.20 7.69
CA LEU A 132 1.29 -5.83 6.37
C LEU A 132 0.21 -6.90 6.19
N LYS A 133 -0.08 -7.70 7.21
CA LYS A 133 -1.15 -8.69 7.16
C LYS A 133 -2.52 -8.03 6.98
N VAL A 134 -2.79 -6.98 7.76
CA VAL A 134 -4.06 -6.24 7.68
C VAL A 134 -4.17 -5.49 6.36
N SER A 135 -3.11 -4.81 5.91
CA SER A 135 -3.12 -4.05 4.65
C SER A 135 -3.42 -4.94 3.44
N ARG A 136 -2.87 -6.15 3.40
CA ARG A 136 -3.14 -7.15 2.34
C ARG A 136 -4.58 -7.67 2.37
N ALA A 137 -5.16 -7.83 3.57
CA ALA A 137 -6.53 -8.30 3.73
C ALA A 137 -7.58 -7.23 3.39
N THR A 138 -7.18 -5.96 3.44
CA THR A 138 -8.07 -4.81 3.26
C THR A 138 -7.71 -3.94 2.05
N ASP A 139 -6.68 -4.33 1.30
CA ASP A 139 -6.12 -3.59 0.15
C ASP A 139 -5.75 -2.12 0.47
N SER A 140 -5.44 -1.79 1.74
CA SER A 140 -5.07 -0.43 2.12
C SER A 140 -3.64 -0.10 1.73
N VAL A 141 -3.50 0.85 0.80
CA VAL A 141 -2.20 1.32 0.28
C VAL A 141 -1.44 2.11 1.33
N ALA A 142 -2.13 2.99 2.08
CA ALA A 142 -1.51 3.79 3.12
C ALA A 142 -0.98 2.94 4.28
N LEU A 143 -1.73 1.89 4.68
CA LEU A 143 -1.30 0.99 5.75
C LEU A 143 -0.10 0.13 5.33
N GLU A 144 -0.07 -0.33 4.06
CA GLU A 144 1.07 -1.06 3.50
C GLU A 144 2.33 -0.20 3.49
N ALA A 145 2.21 1.05 3.02
CA ALA A 145 3.33 1.99 2.95
C ALA A 145 3.90 2.29 4.35
N ASN A 146 3.04 2.51 5.35
CA ASN A 146 3.48 2.74 6.73
C ASN A 146 4.15 1.49 7.33
N ALA A 147 3.63 0.30 7.06
CA ALA A 147 4.26 -0.95 7.49
C ALA A 147 5.67 -1.12 6.90
N ARG A 148 5.89 -0.67 5.67
CA ARG A 148 7.21 -0.65 5.01
C ARG A 148 8.13 0.40 5.61
N ASN A 149 7.60 1.56 6.02
CA ASN A 149 8.37 2.57 6.75
C ASN A 149 8.95 1.97 8.03
N ILE A 150 8.11 1.36 8.88
CA ILE A 150 8.57 0.69 10.11
C ILE A 150 9.58 -0.43 9.81
N ALA A 151 9.42 -1.16 8.71
CA ALA A 151 10.39 -2.17 8.30
C ALA A 151 11.75 -1.55 7.91
N ALA A 152 11.76 -0.37 7.26
CA ALA A 152 12.99 0.36 6.95
C ALA A 152 13.77 0.72 8.21
N ASP A 153 13.07 1.17 9.25
CA ASP A 153 13.68 1.50 10.56
C ASP A 153 14.28 0.25 11.22
N VAL A 154 13.59 -0.90 11.13
CA VAL A 154 14.13 -2.18 11.59
C VAL A 154 15.42 -2.55 10.85
N TYR A 155 15.45 -2.40 9.51
CA TYR A 155 16.64 -2.71 8.71
C TYR A 155 17.80 -1.78 9.04
N SER A 156 17.53 -0.48 9.22
CA SER A 156 18.58 0.48 9.60
C SER A 156 19.13 0.19 11.00
N ALA A 157 18.27 -0.11 11.97
CA ALA A 157 18.68 -0.47 13.33
C ALA A 157 19.48 -1.78 13.37
N LEU A 158 19.10 -2.79 12.58
CA LEU A 158 19.85 -4.03 12.44
C LEU A 158 21.21 -3.80 11.79
N ALA A 159 21.31 -2.92 10.78
CA ALA A 159 22.58 -2.56 10.15
C ALA A 159 23.55 -1.97 11.17
N VAL A 160 23.07 -1.04 12.00
CA VAL A 160 23.88 -0.44 13.07
C VAL A 160 24.34 -1.50 14.06
N LEU A 161 23.45 -2.40 14.50
CA LEU A 161 23.79 -3.47 15.45
C LEU A 161 24.85 -4.42 14.87
N VAL A 162 24.68 -4.86 13.63
CA VAL A 162 25.63 -5.75 12.94
C VAL A 162 26.96 -5.02 12.71
N GLY A 163 26.93 -3.75 12.28
CA GLY A 163 28.11 -2.92 12.11
C GLY A 163 28.94 -2.83 13.37
N LEU A 164 28.31 -2.53 14.52
CA LEU A 164 28.99 -2.48 15.81
C LEU A 164 29.64 -3.79 16.23
N VAL A 165 28.93 -4.91 16.06
CA VAL A 165 29.46 -6.25 16.36
C VAL A 165 30.67 -6.52 15.48
N MET A 166 30.61 -6.23 14.19
CA MET A 166 31.71 -6.45 13.25
C MET A 166 32.92 -5.57 13.56
N VAL A 167 32.70 -4.29 13.89
CA VAL A 167 33.78 -3.38 14.31
C VAL A 167 34.43 -3.89 15.58
N ARG A 168 33.65 -4.37 16.56
CA ARG A 168 34.20 -4.93 17.82
C ARG A 168 35.02 -6.21 17.59
N LEU A 169 34.65 -7.05 16.63
CA LEU A 169 35.36 -8.31 16.31
C LEU A 169 36.63 -8.08 15.46
N THR A 170 36.58 -7.13 14.55
CA THR A 170 37.67 -6.92 13.56
C THR A 170 38.59 -5.75 13.89
N GLY A 171 38.14 -4.80 14.71
CA GLY A 171 38.84 -3.53 14.98
C GLY A 171 38.77 -2.50 13.84
N LEU A 172 38.06 -2.82 12.73
CA LEU A 172 37.99 -1.99 11.54
C LEU A 172 36.74 -1.13 11.56
N SER A 173 36.85 0.15 11.93
CA SER A 173 35.70 1.09 12.02
C SER A 173 34.99 1.36 10.67
N ILE A 174 35.66 1.12 9.54
CA ILE A 174 35.13 1.30 8.19
C ILE A 174 33.99 0.31 7.84
N ILE A 175 33.92 -0.82 8.53
CA ILE A 175 32.92 -1.88 8.26
C ILE A 175 31.50 -1.38 8.55
N ASP A 176 31.31 -0.62 9.64
CA ASP A 176 29.99 -0.07 10.01
C ASP A 176 29.36 0.79 8.89
N PRO A 177 30.01 1.85 8.38
CA PRO A 177 29.44 2.64 7.30
C PRO A 177 29.27 1.88 5.98
N ILE A 178 30.10 0.87 5.68
CA ILE A 178 29.92 0.02 4.48
C ILE A 178 28.63 -0.81 4.60
N ILE A 179 28.39 -1.43 5.74
CA ILE A 179 27.14 -2.18 6.01
C ILE A 179 25.94 -1.24 5.93
N ALA A 180 26.04 -0.05 6.53
CA ALA A 180 24.97 0.95 6.51
C ALA A 180 24.62 1.39 5.08
N ILE A 181 25.61 1.61 4.19
CA ILE A 181 25.39 1.92 2.77
C ILE A 181 24.67 0.75 2.07
N GLY A 182 25.10 -0.49 2.29
CA GLY A 182 24.46 -1.66 1.69
C GLY A 182 22.98 -1.78 2.05
N VAL A 183 22.65 -1.57 3.33
CA VAL A 183 21.25 -1.57 3.80
C VAL A 183 20.48 -0.35 3.28
N ALA A 184 21.10 0.82 3.21
CA ALA A 184 20.46 2.02 2.69
C ALA A 184 20.06 1.86 1.20
N ILE A 185 20.87 1.18 0.39
CA ILE A 185 20.53 0.84 -1.01
C ILE A 185 19.28 -0.06 -1.05
N TYR A 186 19.18 -1.04 -0.15
CA TYR A 186 17.98 -1.88 -0.03
C TYR A 186 16.75 -1.06 0.40
N ILE A 187 16.93 -0.12 1.36
CA ILE A 187 15.85 0.81 1.80
C ILE A 187 15.39 1.69 0.63
N LEU A 188 16.29 2.21 -0.21
CA LEU A 188 15.94 2.98 -1.40
C LEU A 188 15.15 2.16 -2.43
N LYS A 189 15.52 0.90 -2.62
CA LYS A 189 14.72 -0.02 -3.45
C LYS A 189 13.31 -0.20 -2.88
N MET A 190 13.21 -0.40 -1.57
CA MET A 190 11.90 -0.54 -0.90
C MET A 190 11.07 0.75 -1.00
N ALA A 191 11.70 1.92 -0.92
CA ALA A 191 11.05 3.22 -1.13
C ALA A 191 10.46 3.32 -2.56
N TYR A 192 11.24 2.95 -3.58
CA TYR A 192 10.78 2.91 -4.96
C TYR A 192 9.56 2.01 -5.13
N ASP A 193 9.59 0.78 -4.60
CA ASP A 193 8.48 -0.16 -4.65
C ASP A 193 7.25 0.35 -3.88
N THR A 194 7.48 1.13 -2.80
CA THR A 194 6.42 1.74 -1.99
C THR A 194 5.75 2.90 -2.70
N ILE A 195 6.49 3.71 -3.45
CA ILE A 195 5.97 4.87 -4.22
C ILE A 195 5.23 4.42 -5.48
N ARG A 196 5.74 3.39 -6.16
CA ARG A 196 5.22 2.95 -7.46
C ARG A 196 3.73 2.57 -7.41
N LYS A 197 3.29 1.87 -6.36
CA LYS A 197 1.90 1.40 -6.22
C LYS A 197 0.90 2.55 -6.05
N PRO A 198 1.11 3.51 -5.12
CA PRO A 198 0.26 4.70 -5.00
C PRO A 198 0.24 5.56 -6.27
N LEU A 199 1.40 5.80 -6.88
CA LEU A 199 1.47 6.58 -8.12
C LEU A 199 0.63 5.93 -9.23
N SER A 200 0.65 4.61 -9.34
CA SER A 200 -0.20 3.88 -10.28
C SER A 200 -1.69 4.15 -10.04
N GLY A 201 -2.13 4.21 -8.77
CA GLY A 201 -3.51 4.57 -8.42
C GLY A 201 -3.87 6.01 -8.78
N LEU A 202 -2.93 6.95 -8.56
CA LEU A 202 -3.15 8.37 -8.88
C LEU A 202 -3.29 8.65 -10.38
N VAL A 203 -2.57 7.89 -11.24
CA VAL A 203 -2.62 8.03 -12.71
C VAL A 203 -3.60 7.04 -13.36
N ASP A 204 -4.53 6.50 -12.60
CA ASP A 204 -5.61 5.62 -13.09
C ASP A 204 -5.10 4.39 -13.87
N THR A 205 -4.00 3.78 -13.42
CA THR A 205 -3.49 2.54 -14.00
C THR A 205 -4.52 1.42 -13.83
N LYS A 206 -4.66 0.58 -14.86
CA LYS A 206 -5.58 -0.56 -14.87
C LYS A 206 -5.32 -1.55 -13.72
N LEU A 207 -6.34 -2.35 -13.39
CA LEU A 207 -6.24 -3.42 -12.40
C LEU A 207 -5.19 -4.48 -12.79
N SER A 208 -4.79 -5.29 -11.82
CA SER A 208 -3.84 -6.38 -12.08
C SER A 208 -4.42 -7.42 -13.05
N PRO A 209 -3.59 -8.14 -13.82
CA PRO A 209 -4.07 -9.18 -14.74
C PRO A 209 -4.95 -10.23 -14.06
N SER A 210 -4.67 -10.58 -12.79
CA SER A 210 -5.49 -11.52 -12.02
C SER A 210 -6.89 -10.97 -11.74
N GLN A 211 -7.01 -9.68 -11.42
CA GLN A 211 -8.31 -9.01 -11.20
C GLN A 211 -9.09 -8.84 -12.51
N GLU A 212 -8.41 -8.48 -13.60
CA GLU A 212 -9.07 -8.45 -14.93
C GLU A 212 -9.56 -9.83 -15.37
N THR A 213 -8.84 -10.91 -15.01
CA THR A 213 -9.28 -12.28 -15.30
C THR A 213 -10.59 -12.61 -14.60
N VAL A 214 -10.78 -12.19 -13.34
CA VAL A 214 -12.05 -12.37 -12.61
C VAL A 214 -13.20 -11.70 -13.35
N ILE A 215 -13.01 -10.44 -13.78
CA ILE A 215 -14.03 -9.70 -14.55
C ILE A 215 -14.37 -10.43 -15.85
N LYS A 216 -13.34 -10.80 -16.63
CA LYS A 216 -13.53 -11.48 -17.91
C LYS A 216 -14.20 -12.86 -17.75
N SER A 217 -13.84 -13.62 -16.72
CA SER A 217 -14.45 -14.91 -16.44
C SER A 217 -15.93 -14.77 -16.09
N CYS A 218 -16.31 -13.78 -15.30
CA CYS A 218 -17.70 -13.46 -15.04
C CYS A 218 -18.45 -13.10 -16.34
N LEU A 219 -17.91 -12.20 -17.16
CA LEU A 219 -18.57 -11.83 -18.43
C LEU A 219 -18.73 -13.01 -19.39
N ILE A 220 -17.77 -13.92 -19.45
CA ILE A 220 -17.82 -15.12 -20.29
C ILE A 220 -18.90 -16.11 -19.81
N SER A 221 -19.18 -16.19 -18.49
CA SER A 221 -20.23 -17.07 -17.95
C SER A 221 -21.64 -16.69 -18.44
N TYR A 222 -21.85 -15.44 -18.83
CA TYR A 222 -23.10 -14.93 -19.42
C TYR A 222 -23.19 -15.08 -20.95
N GLY A 223 -22.31 -15.85 -21.57
CA GLY A 223 -22.21 -15.98 -23.04
C GLY A 223 -23.48 -16.47 -23.77
N GLN A 224 -24.52 -16.92 -23.07
CA GLN A 224 -25.84 -17.21 -23.66
C GLN A 224 -26.75 -15.97 -23.76
N GLN A 225 -26.50 -14.93 -22.96
CA GLN A 225 -27.29 -13.70 -22.84
C GLN A 225 -26.55 -12.50 -23.44
N VAL A 226 -25.22 -12.54 -23.36
CA VAL A 226 -24.29 -11.49 -23.81
C VAL A 226 -23.61 -11.94 -25.10
N VAL A 227 -23.76 -11.16 -26.15
CA VAL A 227 -23.14 -11.43 -27.45
C VAL A 227 -21.64 -11.20 -27.42
N ASN A 228 -21.22 -10.07 -26.87
CA ASN A 228 -19.82 -9.66 -26.74
C ASN A 228 -19.67 -8.58 -25.69
N PHE A 229 -18.44 -8.33 -25.29
CA PHE A 229 -18.08 -7.16 -24.47
C PHE A 229 -16.79 -6.52 -25.02
N HIS A 230 -16.71 -5.20 -24.89
CA HIS A 230 -15.53 -4.42 -25.32
C HIS A 230 -15.37 -3.17 -24.47
N ALA A 231 -14.38 -2.34 -24.82
CA ALA A 231 -14.06 -1.11 -24.11
C ALA A 231 -13.90 -1.27 -22.59
N LEU A 232 -13.48 -2.46 -22.13
CA LEU A 232 -13.21 -2.68 -20.70
C LEU A 232 -12.11 -1.74 -20.21
N ARG A 233 -12.47 -0.83 -19.34
CA ARG A 233 -11.56 0.09 -18.65
C ARG A 233 -11.67 -0.15 -17.16
N THR A 234 -10.53 -0.22 -16.52
CA THR A 234 -10.45 -0.45 -15.09
C THR A 234 -9.48 0.52 -14.46
N ARG A 235 -9.74 0.98 -13.26
CA ARG A 235 -8.81 1.81 -12.49
C ARG A 235 -8.98 1.56 -11.00
N ARG A 236 -8.00 2.02 -10.22
CA ARG A 236 -8.00 1.93 -8.78
C ARG A 236 -7.92 3.32 -8.14
N ALA A 237 -8.59 3.50 -7.00
CA ALA A 237 -8.45 4.67 -6.14
C ALA A 237 -8.39 4.20 -4.68
N GLY A 238 -7.18 4.12 -4.12
CA GLY A 238 -6.95 3.49 -2.82
C GLY A 238 -7.37 2.01 -2.83
N ASN A 239 -8.34 1.65 -2.01
CA ASN A 239 -8.92 0.32 -1.93
C ASN A 239 -10.17 0.13 -2.81
N GLN A 240 -10.66 1.19 -3.48
CA GLN A 240 -11.80 1.15 -4.40
C GLN A 240 -11.36 0.78 -5.81
N ARG A 241 -12.21 0.03 -6.53
CA ARG A 241 -12.03 -0.36 -7.93
C ARG A 241 -13.17 0.22 -8.76
N TYR A 242 -12.83 0.78 -9.92
CA TYR A 242 -13.79 1.28 -10.89
C TYR A 242 -13.63 0.49 -12.17
N ILE A 243 -14.75 0.01 -12.69
CA ILE A 243 -14.82 -0.89 -13.84
C ILE A 243 -15.88 -0.35 -14.77
N ASP A 244 -15.48 0.08 -15.97
CA ASP A 244 -16.38 0.52 -17.03
C ASP A 244 -16.24 -0.44 -18.20
N LEU A 245 -17.36 -0.86 -18.79
CA LEU A 245 -17.35 -1.73 -19.96
C LEU A 245 -18.60 -1.51 -20.82
N HIS A 246 -18.48 -1.89 -22.10
CA HIS A 246 -19.61 -1.97 -23.03
C HIS A 246 -20.03 -3.43 -23.19
N LEU A 247 -21.32 -3.67 -23.10
CA LEU A 247 -21.92 -4.99 -23.21
C LEU A 247 -22.84 -5.05 -24.41
N VAL A 248 -22.51 -5.88 -25.36
CA VAL A 248 -23.33 -6.07 -26.56
C VAL A 248 -24.35 -7.16 -26.30
N MET A 249 -25.61 -6.82 -26.44
CA MET A 249 -26.75 -7.73 -26.22
C MET A 249 -27.58 -7.89 -27.48
N ASN A 250 -28.46 -8.91 -27.49
CA ASN A 250 -29.45 -9.08 -28.58
C ASN A 250 -30.34 -7.82 -28.68
N GLY A 251 -30.47 -7.28 -29.89
CA GLY A 251 -31.28 -6.08 -30.14
C GLY A 251 -32.80 -6.25 -29.86
N ASP A 252 -33.29 -7.47 -29.72
CA ASP A 252 -34.68 -7.79 -29.43
C ASP A 252 -34.99 -7.89 -27.91
N ILE A 253 -33.96 -7.80 -27.06
CA ILE A 253 -34.11 -7.83 -25.60
C ILE A 253 -34.83 -6.57 -25.10
N SER A 254 -35.73 -6.71 -24.15
CA SER A 254 -36.36 -5.53 -23.52
C SER A 254 -35.33 -4.79 -22.64
N LEU A 255 -35.52 -3.47 -22.49
CA LEU A 255 -34.68 -2.67 -21.61
C LEU A 255 -34.66 -3.22 -20.17
N GLN A 256 -35.82 -3.71 -19.68
CA GLN A 256 -35.92 -4.29 -18.36
C GLN A 256 -35.04 -5.56 -18.21
N GLN A 257 -35.13 -6.49 -19.17
CA GLN A 257 -34.33 -7.72 -19.16
C GLN A 257 -32.85 -7.43 -19.27
N ALA A 258 -32.45 -6.46 -20.11
CA ALA A 258 -31.07 -6.05 -20.25
C ALA A 258 -30.52 -5.48 -18.93
N HIS A 259 -31.32 -4.66 -18.23
CA HIS A 259 -30.96 -4.11 -16.93
C HIS A 259 -30.80 -5.19 -15.85
N GLU A 260 -31.73 -6.15 -15.79
CA GLU A 260 -31.65 -7.29 -14.85
C GLU A 260 -30.36 -8.13 -15.04
N ILE A 261 -29.93 -8.30 -16.30
CA ILE A 261 -28.66 -8.99 -16.60
C ILE A 261 -27.46 -8.16 -16.13
N CYS A 262 -27.49 -6.84 -16.35
CA CYS A 262 -26.42 -5.95 -15.86
C CYS A 262 -26.31 -5.99 -14.34
N ASP A 263 -27.43 -5.91 -13.62
CA ASP A 263 -27.44 -5.98 -12.15
C ASP A 263 -26.83 -7.31 -11.64
N GLN A 264 -27.12 -8.44 -12.32
CA GLN A 264 -26.53 -9.73 -11.97
C GLN A 264 -25.01 -9.74 -12.20
N ILE A 265 -24.55 -9.24 -13.34
CA ILE A 265 -23.13 -9.14 -13.68
C ILE A 265 -22.40 -8.23 -12.67
N GLU A 266 -22.98 -7.08 -12.35
CA GLU A 266 -22.43 -6.14 -11.37
C GLU A 266 -22.29 -6.80 -9.99
N ALA A 267 -23.33 -7.48 -9.51
CA ALA A 267 -23.33 -8.19 -8.23
C ALA A 267 -22.29 -9.32 -8.19
N GLU A 268 -22.15 -10.08 -9.29
CA GLU A 268 -21.16 -11.17 -9.38
C GLU A 268 -19.74 -10.62 -9.40
N ILE A 269 -19.46 -9.57 -10.17
CA ILE A 269 -18.15 -8.88 -10.16
C ILE A 269 -17.85 -8.34 -8.76
N GLN A 270 -18.80 -7.71 -8.08
CA GLN A 270 -18.62 -7.20 -6.71
C GLN A 270 -18.36 -8.32 -5.69
N THR A 271 -18.93 -9.50 -5.91
CA THR A 271 -18.67 -10.69 -5.08
C THR A 271 -17.24 -11.19 -5.27
N GLY A 272 -16.76 -11.26 -6.51
CA GLY A 272 -15.40 -11.68 -6.84
C GLY A 272 -14.33 -10.62 -6.55
N LEU A 273 -14.70 -9.34 -6.65
CA LEU A 273 -13.83 -8.19 -6.39
C LEU A 273 -14.56 -7.21 -5.45
N PRO A 274 -14.47 -7.40 -4.13
CA PRO A 274 -15.11 -6.49 -3.16
C PRO A 274 -14.66 -5.04 -3.35
N GLN A 275 -15.53 -4.09 -2.98
CA GLN A 275 -15.30 -2.64 -3.15
C GLN A 275 -15.08 -2.23 -4.61
N SER A 276 -15.86 -2.82 -5.53
CA SER A 276 -15.92 -2.43 -6.93
C SER A 276 -17.17 -1.62 -7.22
N SER A 277 -17.01 -0.56 -8.03
CA SER A 277 -18.09 0.17 -8.69
C SER A 277 -18.03 -0.22 -10.17
N VAL A 278 -19.12 -0.79 -10.68
CA VAL A 278 -19.18 -1.26 -12.07
C VAL A 278 -20.17 -0.39 -12.81
N THR A 279 -19.83 0.03 -14.01
CA THR A 279 -20.71 0.78 -14.92
C THR A 279 -20.75 0.04 -16.25
N ILE A 280 -21.94 -0.39 -16.66
CA ILE A 280 -22.16 -1.13 -17.90
C ILE A 280 -22.93 -0.26 -18.88
N HIS A 281 -22.32 0.00 -20.04
CA HIS A 281 -22.98 0.60 -21.17
C HIS A 281 -23.52 -0.49 -22.08
N ILE A 282 -24.86 -0.54 -22.27
CA ILE A 282 -25.53 -1.55 -23.07
C ILE A 282 -25.59 -1.08 -24.52
N GLU A 283 -25.19 -1.94 -25.46
CA GLU A 283 -25.27 -1.71 -26.91
C GLU A 283 -26.05 -2.85 -27.57
N PRO A 284 -26.95 -2.54 -28.54
CA PRO A 284 -27.59 -3.59 -29.34
C PRO A 284 -26.55 -4.19 -30.31
N CYS A 285 -26.66 -5.49 -30.61
CA CYS A 285 -25.83 -6.09 -31.64
C CYS A 285 -26.12 -5.44 -33.00
N SER A 286 -25.04 -5.14 -33.76
CA SER A 286 -25.16 -4.64 -35.14
C SER A 286 -25.57 -5.75 -36.11
N ASP A 287 -26.06 -5.39 -37.30
CA ASP A 287 -26.52 -6.35 -38.32
C ASP A 287 -25.39 -7.22 -38.93
N GLU A 288 -24.12 -6.97 -38.61
CA GLU A 288 -22.98 -7.78 -39.00
C GLU A 288 -22.75 -8.98 -38.08
N CYS A 289 -23.75 -9.86 -37.98
CA CYS A 289 -23.81 -11.00 -37.07
C CYS A 289 -23.06 -12.26 -37.54
N GLU A 290 -22.07 -12.19 -38.41
CA GLU A 290 -21.38 -13.40 -38.94
C GLU A 290 -20.56 -14.18 -37.86
N GLN A 291 -20.21 -13.55 -36.72
CA GLN A 291 -19.41 -14.15 -35.65
C GLN A 291 -20.15 -14.24 -34.30
N CYS A 292 -21.46 -14.13 -34.29
CA CYS A 292 -22.25 -14.13 -33.08
C CYS A 292 -22.40 -15.54 -32.49
N SER A 293 -22.06 -15.73 -31.20
CA SER A 293 -22.26 -17.00 -30.47
C SER A 293 -23.71 -17.17 -29.96
N VAL A 294 -24.53 -16.09 -30.02
CA VAL A 294 -25.90 -16.07 -29.49
C VAL A 294 -26.90 -16.19 -30.64
N VAL A 295 -27.92 -17.05 -30.49
CA VAL A 295 -29.03 -17.17 -31.46
C VAL A 295 -29.92 -15.95 -31.30
N CYS A 296 -30.00 -15.10 -32.32
CA CYS A 296 -30.91 -13.95 -32.34
C CYS A 296 -31.86 -14.04 -33.55
N SER A 297 -33.02 -13.38 -33.48
CA SER A 297 -34.04 -13.35 -34.55
C SER A 297 -33.51 -12.76 -35.87
N ARG A 298 -32.56 -11.82 -35.78
CA ARG A 298 -31.92 -11.17 -36.97
C ARG A 298 -31.03 -12.13 -37.78
N ARG A 299 -30.55 -13.24 -37.17
CA ARG A 299 -29.78 -14.27 -37.88
C ARG A 299 -30.66 -15.21 -38.72
N GLN A 300 -31.97 -15.26 -38.45
CA GLN A 300 -32.91 -16.13 -39.13
C GLN A 300 -33.51 -15.51 -40.42
N THR A 301 -33.22 -14.24 -40.67
CA THR A 301 -33.79 -13.45 -41.79
C THR A 301 -32.80 -13.28 -42.98
N LYS A 302 -31.70 -14.02 -43.03
CA LYS A 302 -30.81 -14.06 -44.23
C LYS A 302 -30.82 -15.44 -44.89
#